data_2e942ee02ad286f39fa689fb35be204a
#
_entry.id   2e942ee02ad286f39fa689fb35be204a
#
_cell.length_a   1.000
_cell.length_b   1.000
_cell.length_c   1.000
_cell.angle_alpha   90.00
_cell.angle_beta   90.00
_cell.angle_gamma   90.00
#
_symmetry.space_group_name_H-M   'P 1'
#
loop_
_entity.id
_entity.type
_entity.pdbx_description
1 polymer ?
#
loop_
_entity_poly.entity_id
_entity_poly.type
_entity_poly.pdbx_seq_one_letter_code
_entity_poly.pdbx_strand_id
1 'polypeptide(L)'
;MELYPGGIFYMKLVSWNVNGFRAITGKGDFQTFLERERPDVICLQETKMQEGQGGDCPDGYRAFWNYAEKKGYSGTGILAKDEPLNVTYGFGSEEFNHEGRAITLEYPDWYLITEYVPNSKDELRRIDFRCAWEDEFLRYIRRLDKSKPVIFCGDLNVAHEEIDLKNPKENRGHAGFSDQEREKFSELLGSGFTDTFRYFYPDAAGRYSWWSYRANGRETNAGWRIDYFVTSDRLRPRLKDAVIYDDVTGSDHCPVGLIIE
;
A
#
# COMPACT_ATOMS: atom_id res chain seq x y z
N MET A 1 -9.18 2.88 18.04
CA MET A 1 -10.60 2.97 17.58
C MET A 1 -11.23 4.26 18.10
N GLU A 2 -11.67 5.14 17.22
CA GLU A 2 -12.40 6.35 17.62
C GLU A 2 -13.89 6.07 17.67
N LEU A 3 -14.54 6.59 18.74
CA LEU A 3 -15.99 6.49 18.92
C LEU A 3 -16.66 7.64 18.16
N TYR A 4 -17.38 7.33 17.09
CA TYR A 4 -18.16 8.32 16.33
C TYR A 4 -19.61 8.44 16.86
N PRO A 5 -20.34 9.54 16.52
CA PRO A 5 -21.73 9.71 16.94
C PRO A 5 -22.59 8.51 16.48
N GLY A 6 -23.15 7.77 17.44
CA GLY A 6 -23.93 6.54 17.19
C GLY A 6 -23.37 5.29 17.85
N GLY A 7 -22.20 5.35 18.53
CA GLY A 7 -21.63 4.23 19.28
C GLY A 7 -20.94 3.17 18.39
N ILE A 8 -20.65 3.52 17.13
CA ILE A 8 -19.96 2.61 16.18
C ILE A 8 -18.46 2.93 16.24
N PHE A 9 -17.65 1.90 16.37
CA PHE A 9 -16.19 2.02 16.31
C PHE A 9 -15.73 1.87 14.87
N TYR A 10 -14.97 2.83 14.39
CA TYR A 10 -14.28 2.73 13.09
C TYR A 10 -12.80 2.49 13.34
N MET A 11 -12.21 1.70 12.46
CA MET A 11 -10.78 1.47 12.39
C MET A 11 -10.20 2.31 11.26
N LYS A 12 -9.11 3.02 11.55
CA LYS A 12 -8.34 3.80 10.57
C LYS A 12 -7.10 3.02 10.19
N LEU A 13 -7.03 2.57 8.95
CA LEU A 13 -5.87 1.94 8.34
C LEU A 13 -5.17 2.93 7.43
N VAL A 14 -3.85 2.97 7.47
CA VAL A 14 -3.03 3.85 6.63
C VAL A 14 -1.96 3.03 5.93
N SER A 15 -1.64 3.40 4.70
CA SER A 15 -0.51 2.86 3.93
C SER A 15 0.36 4.01 3.42
N TRP A 16 1.68 3.88 3.54
CA TRP A 16 2.63 4.90 3.12
C TRP A 16 3.94 4.31 2.61
N ASN A 17 4.25 4.50 1.34
CA ASN A 17 5.61 4.31 0.85
C ASN A 17 6.48 5.48 1.36
N VAL A 18 7.37 5.18 2.29
CA VAL A 18 8.17 6.19 3.00
C VAL A 18 9.50 6.51 2.34
N ASN A 19 9.84 5.78 1.27
CA ASN A 19 11.10 5.97 0.51
C ASN A 19 12.34 6.04 1.43
N GLY A 20 12.33 5.25 2.51
CA GLY A 20 13.38 5.18 3.54
C GLY A 20 12.90 5.62 4.91
N PHE A 21 12.56 4.64 5.77
CA PHE A 21 11.97 4.89 7.09
C PHE A 21 12.85 5.75 7.99
N ARG A 22 14.16 5.49 8.04
CA ARG A 22 15.10 6.30 8.84
C ARG A 22 15.17 7.77 8.40
N ALA A 23 15.01 8.04 7.10
CA ALA A 23 15.08 9.40 6.58
C ALA A 23 13.83 10.21 6.99
N ILE A 24 12.64 9.62 6.88
CA ILE A 24 11.38 10.29 7.21
C ILE A 24 11.19 10.47 8.72
N THR A 25 11.62 9.49 9.53
CA THR A 25 11.59 9.60 10.99
C THR A 25 12.61 10.64 11.49
N GLY A 26 13.80 10.67 10.90
CA GLY A 26 14.83 11.65 11.26
C GLY A 26 14.44 13.11 10.97
N LYS A 27 13.52 13.34 10.03
CA LYS A 27 12.95 14.67 9.74
C LYS A 27 11.75 15.02 10.64
N GLY A 28 11.16 14.04 11.34
CA GLY A 28 9.97 14.22 12.17
C GLY A 28 8.65 14.14 11.41
N ASP A 29 8.67 14.02 10.08
CA ASP A 29 7.45 13.99 9.26
C ASP A 29 6.55 12.81 9.61
N PHE A 30 7.15 11.63 9.83
CA PHE A 30 6.43 10.43 10.22
C PHE A 30 5.74 10.58 11.59
N GLN A 31 6.44 11.10 12.58
CA GLN A 31 5.88 11.31 13.91
C GLN A 31 4.73 12.34 13.89
N THR A 32 4.92 13.45 13.18
CA THR A 32 3.87 14.47 13.00
C THR A 32 2.61 13.88 12.37
N PHE A 33 2.76 13.01 11.36
CA PHE A 33 1.63 12.32 10.75
C PHE A 33 0.93 11.37 11.72
N LEU A 34 1.70 10.54 12.46
CA LEU A 34 1.14 9.62 13.46
C LEU A 34 0.35 10.36 14.55
N GLU A 35 0.86 11.48 15.06
CA GLU A 35 0.19 12.28 16.10
C GLU A 35 -1.10 12.92 15.58
N ARG A 36 -1.09 13.37 14.32
CA ARG A 36 -2.26 13.97 13.67
C ARG A 36 -3.37 12.94 13.41
N GLU A 37 -3.02 11.84 12.77
CA GLU A 37 -3.99 10.89 12.26
C GLU A 37 -4.33 9.75 13.22
N ARG A 38 -3.41 9.38 14.11
CA ARG A 38 -3.54 8.31 15.12
C ARG A 38 -4.11 7.01 14.56
N PRO A 39 -3.62 6.49 13.42
CA PRO A 39 -4.16 5.31 12.80
C PRO A 39 -4.13 4.11 13.75
N ASP A 40 -5.04 3.15 13.57
CA ASP A 40 -5.00 1.89 14.31
C ASP A 40 -3.92 0.96 13.75
N VAL A 41 -3.70 1.05 12.43
CA VAL A 41 -2.60 0.36 11.74
C VAL A 41 -2.00 1.30 10.70
N ILE A 42 -0.67 1.30 10.59
CA ILE A 42 0.05 1.92 9.49
C ILE A 42 0.97 0.90 8.81
N CYS A 43 0.78 0.73 7.51
CA CYS A 43 1.54 -0.13 6.62
C CYS A 43 2.58 0.70 5.87
N LEU A 44 3.81 0.22 5.79
CA LEU A 44 4.94 0.96 5.25
C LEU A 44 5.60 0.18 4.12
N GLN A 45 5.95 0.87 3.05
CA GLN A 45 6.70 0.30 1.93
C GLN A 45 7.99 1.09 1.71
N GLU A 46 8.96 0.46 1.07
CA GLU A 46 10.30 1.02 0.86
C GLU A 46 10.97 1.49 2.16
N THR A 47 10.93 0.68 3.20
CA THR A 47 11.56 1.02 4.49
C THR A 47 13.07 1.15 4.38
N LYS A 48 13.69 0.42 3.44
CA LYS A 48 15.15 0.42 3.15
C LYS A 48 16.00 0.12 4.37
N MET A 49 15.43 -0.61 5.33
CA MET A 49 16.07 -0.97 6.60
C MET A 49 16.66 -2.37 6.56
N GLN A 50 17.50 -2.62 7.56
CA GLN A 50 17.96 -3.94 7.97
C GLN A 50 17.57 -4.16 9.42
N GLU A 51 17.69 -5.40 9.89
CA GLU A 51 17.42 -5.75 11.28
C GLU A 51 18.12 -4.81 12.27
N GLY A 52 17.40 -4.41 13.32
CA GLY A 52 17.92 -3.46 14.32
C GLY A 52 17.88 -1.99 13.92
N GLN A 53 17.40 -1.63 12.72
CA GLN A 53 17.37 -0.24 12.25
C GLN A 53 16.00 0.45 12.40
N GLY A 54 15.00 -0.25 12.95
CA GLY A 54 13.62 0.28 13.09
C GLY A 54 13.46 1.39 14.14
N GLY A 55 14.47 1.57 15.00
CA GLY A 55 14.36 2.48 16.14
C GLY A 55 13.35 2.02 17.20
N ASP A 56 12.97 2.94 18.08
CA ASP A 56 11.92 2.66 19.07
C ASP A 56 10.56 2.65 18.38
N CYS A 57 9.75 1.65 18.73
CA CYS A 57 8.38 1.58 18.26
C CYS A 57 7.55 2.70 18.93
N PRO A 58 6.73 3.44 18.19
CA PRO A 58 5.86 4.44 18.80
C PRO A 58 4.96 3.84 19.88
N ASP A 59 4.70 4.62 20.94
CA ASP A 59 3.88 4.17 22.06
C ASP A 59 2.52 3.65 21.61
N GLY A 60 2.14 2.49 22.13
CA GLY A 60 0.87 1.83 21.82
C GLY A 60 0.86 1.02 20.52
N TYR A 61 1.97 0.95 19.78
CA TYR A 61 2.09 0.11 18.59
C TYR A 61 3.01 -1.07 18.82
N ARG A 62 2.80 -2.11 18.01
CA ARG A 62 3.73 -3.23 17.77
C ARG A 62 4.25 -3.12 16.35
N ALA A 63 5.54 -3.37 16.15
CA ALA A 63 6.19 -3.26 14.85
C ALA A 63 6.51 -4.64 14.28
N PHE A 64 6.18 -4.83 13.01
CA PHE A 64 6.49 -6.02 12.22
C PHE A 64 7.27 -5.57 10.98
N TRP A 65 8.48 -6.12 10.77
CA TRP A 65 9.38 -5.69 9.71
C TRP A 65 9.76 -6.87 8.82
N ASN A 66 9.73 -6.65 7.52
CA ASN A 66 10.24 -7.58 6.52
C ASN A 66 11.34 -6.88 5.71
N TYR A 67 12.55 -7.38 5.80
CA TYR A 67 13.72 -6.75 5.22
C TYR A 67 14.11 -7.41 3.91
N ALA A 68 14.61 -6.61 2.95
CA ALA A 68 15.27 -7.17 1.78
C ALA A 68 16.67 -7.68 2.15
N GLU A 69 17.13 -8.74 1.49
CA GLU A 69 18.51 -9.21 1.60
C GLU A 69 19.51 -8.13 1.16
N LYS A 70 19.15 -7.40 0.11
CA LYS A 70 19.94 -6.27 -0.39
C LYS A 70 19.77 -5.06 0.53
N LYS A 71 20.88 -4.62 1.13
CA LYS A 71 20.92 -3.43 2.02
C LYS A 71 20.46 -2.16 1.30
N GLY A 72 19.65 -1.35 2.02
CA GLY A 72 19.16 -0.07 1.52
C GLY A 72 18.17 -0.14 0.37
N TYR A 73 17.48 -1.28 0.22
CA TYR A 73 16.57 -1.56 -0.88
C TYR A 73 15.26 -2.14 -0.35
N SER A 74 14.12 -1.81 -0.98
CA SER A 74 12.80 -2.38 -0.69
C SER A 74 12.46 -2.44 0.82
N GLY A 75 11.86 -3.53 1.27
CA GLY A 75 11.47 -3.74 2.66
C GLY A 75 10.08 -3.15 2.97
N THR A 76 9.32 -3.87 3.79
CA THR A 76 8.00 -3.47 4.26
C THR A 76 7.93 -3.48 5.79
N GLY A 77 6.93 -2.79 6.34
CA GLY A 77 6.68 -2.77 7.76
C GLY A 77 5.20 -2.56 8.08
N ILE A 78 4.77 -3.02 9.24
CA ILE A 78 3.45 -2.71 9.79
C ILE A 78 3.64 -2.29 11.24
N LEU A 79 3.05 -1.15 11.62
CA LEU A 79 2.83 -0.77 13.01
C LEU A 79 1.35 -0.93 13.32
N ALA A 80 0.99 -1.75 14.29
CA ALA A 80 -0.39 -2.04 14.66
C ALA A 80 -0.60 -1.89 16.16
N LYS A 81 -1.75 -1.33 16.58
CA LYS A 81 -2.12 -1.23 18.01
C LYS A 81 -2.55 -2.59 18.56
N ASP A 82 -3.36 -3.30 17.79
CA ASP A 82 -3.87 -4.61 18.20
C ASP A 82 -2.89 -5.72 17.82
N GLU A 83 -2.79 -6.73 18.68
CA GLU A 83 -1.95 -7.91 18.45
C GLU A 83 -2.63 -8.86 17.46
N PRO A 84 -1.97 -9.22 16.35
CA PRO A 84 -2.51 -10.20 15.40
C PRO A 84 -2.44 -11.62 15.97
N LEU A 85 -3.32 -12.50 15.49
CA LEU A 85 -3.29 -13.93 15.81
C LEU A 85 -2.05 -14.62 15.21
N ASN A 86 -1.62 -14.15 14.04
CA ASN A 86 -0.46 -14.68 13.33
C ASN A 86 0.16 -13.61 12.42
N VAL A 87 1.45 -13.78 12.14
CA VAL A 87 2.21 -12.92 11.21
C VAL A 87 2.90 -13.80 10.17
N THR A 88 2.74 -13.50 8.90
CA THR A 88 3.43 -14.17 7.80
C THR A 88 4.27 -13.16 7.02
N TYR A 89 5.52 -13.49 6.75
CA TYR A 89 6.44 -12.68 5.97
C TYR A 89 6.60 -13.30 4.58
N GLY A 90 6.27 -12.51 3.54
CA GLY A 90 6.24 -12.99 2.17
C GLY A 90 5.03 -13.88 1.84
N PHE A 91 5.05 -14.49 0.67
CA PHE A 91 4.03 -15.43 0.18
C PHE A 91 4.57 -16.25 -1.00
N GLY A 92 3.87 -17.35 -1.33
CA GLY A 92 4.19 -18.15 -2.53
C GLY A 92 5.58 -18.75 -2.54
N SER A 93 6.24 -18.66 -3.69
CA SER A 93 7.58 -19.19 -3.92
C SER A 93 8.65 -18.35 -3.22
N GLU A 94 9.73 -18.99 -2.79
CA GLU A 94 10.85 -18.33 -2.11
C GLU A 94 11.47 -17.21 -2.96
N GLU A 95 11.52 -17.37 -4.28
CA GLU A 95 12.05 -16.37 -5.22
C GLU A 95 11.41 -14.99 -5.12
N PHE A 96 10.17 -14.90 -4.60
CA PHE A 96 9.45 -13.63 -4.41
C PHE A 96 9.71 -12.98 -3.05
N ASN A 97 10.42 -13.65 -2.15
CA ASN A 97 10.52 -13.23 -0.74
C ASN A 97 11.85 -12.56 -0.37
N HIS A 98 12.86 -12.58 -1.26
CA HIS A 98 14.18 -11.98 -1.01
C HIS A 98 14.20 -10.45 -0.88
N GLU A 99 13.16 -9.79 -1.37
CA GLU A 99 13.10 -8.32 -1.39
C GLU A 99 12.23 -7.73 -0.25
N GLY A 100 11.70 -8.56 0.67
CA GLY A 100 10.95 -8.10 1.85
C GLY A 100 9.69 -7.31 1.49
N ARG A 101 8.88 -7.80 0.53
CA ARG A 101 7.81 -7.03 -0.13
C ARG A 101 6.42 -7.21 0.44
N ALA A 102 6.21 -8.17 1.33
CA ALA A 102 4.88 -8.41 1.88
C ALA A 102 4.92 -8.88 3.34
N ILE A 103 3.96 -8.41 4.14
CA ILE A 103 3.66 -8.90 5.49
C ILE A 103 2.16 -9.10 5.56
N THR A 104 1.74 -10.24 6.08
CA THR A 104 0.33 -10.54 6.37
C THR A 104 0.13 -10.62 7.87
N LEU A 105 -0.80 -9.83 8.40
CA LEU A 105 -1.32 -9.97 9.76
C LEU A 105 -2.67 -10.69 9.71
N GLU A 106 -2.83 -11.72 10.51
CA GLU A 106 -4.12 -12.41 10.68
C GLU A 106 -4.84 -11.88 11.92
N TYR A 107 -6.06 -11.41 11.73
CA TYR A 107 -6.98 -11.05 12.80
C TYR A 107 -8.15 -12.04 12.89
N PRO A 108 -8.96 -12.01 13.94
CA PRO A 108 -10.10 -12.94 14.07
C PRO A 108 -11.03 -12.95 12.86
N ASP A 109 -11.33 -11.77 12.29
CA ASP A 109 -12.37 -11.61 11.29
C ASP A 109 -11.84 -11.28 9.89
N TRP A 110 -10.53 -10.99 9.72
CA TRP A 110 -9.93 -10.55 8.46
C TRP A 110 -8.42 -10.70 8.43
N TYR A 111 -7.85 -10.61 7.23
CA TYR A 111 -6.41 -10.50 7.01
C TYR A 111 -6.07 -9.09 6.57
N LEU A 112 -4.96 -8.55 7.08
CA LEU A 112 -4.33 -7.33 6.56
C LEU A 112 -3.00 -7.68 5.90
N ILE A 113 -2.81 -7.20 4.69
CA ILE A 113 -1.55 -7.39 3.97
C ILE A 113 -1.00 -6.02 3.56
N THR A 114 0.25 -5.76 3.87
CA THR A 114 1.01 -4.71 3.19
C THR A 114 1.81 -5.34 2.07
N GLU A 115 1.83 -4.68 0.90
CA GLU A 115 2.64 -5.13 -0.22
C GLU A 115 3.37 -3.96 -0.89
N TYR A 116 4.53 -4.27 -1.45
CA TYR A 116 5.30 -3.39 -2.30
C TYR A 116 5.59 -4.11 -3.60
N VAL A 117 4.74 -3.88 -4.61
CA VAL A 117 4.81 -4.58 -5.90
C VAL A 117 6.12 -4.24 -6.63
N PRO A 118 6.81 -5.21 -7.21
CA PRO A 118 8.03 -4.94 -7.98
C PRO A 118 7.80 -3.96 -9.12
N ASN A 119 8.58 -2.91 -9.20
CA ASN A 119 8.55 -2.00 -10.35
C ASN A 119 9.14 -2.67 -11.59
N SER A 120 8.49 -2.53 -12.74
CA SER A 120 8.91 -3.14 -14.02
C SER A 120 10.21 -2.55 -14.59
N LYS A 121 10.64 -1.37 -14.09
CA LYS A 121 11.83 -0.62 -14.50
C LYS A 121 11.75 -0.11 -15.95
N ASP A 122 12.75 0.70 -16.32
CA ASP A 122 12.87 1.23 -17.68
C ASP A 122 12.83 0.10 -18.71
N GLU A 123 12.17 0.37 -19.85
CA GLU A 123 11.99 -0.60 -20.94
C GLU A 123 11.29 -1.91 -20.51
N LEU A 124 10.55 -1.88 -19.41
CA LEU A 124 9.82 -3.02 -18.85
C LEU A 124 10.69 -4.27 -18.59
N ARG A 125 12.00 -4.10 -18.35
CA ARG A 125 12.97 -5.21 -18.23
C ARG A 125 12.69 -6.20 -17.09
N ARG A 126 11.78 -5.86 -16.15
CA ARG A 126 11.33 -6.75 -15.07
C ARG A 126 9.85 -7.13 -15.19
N ILE A 127 9.22 -6.89 -16.33
CA ILE A 127 7.77 -7.10 -16.48
C ILE A 127 7.37 -8.55 -16.23
N ASP A 128 8.14 -9.52 -16.74
CA ASP A 128 7.85 -10.95 -16.58
C ASP A 128 7.89 -11.34 -15.10
N PHE A 129 8.91 -10.90 -14.36
CA PHE A 129 9.03 -11.13 -12.92
C PHE A 129 7.87 -10.50 -12.16
N ARG A 130 7.52 -9.26 -12.51
CA ARG A 130 6.40 -8.54 -11.90
C ARG A 130 5.07 -9.27 -12.15
N CYS A 131 4.77 -9.65 -13.39
CA CYS A 131 3.53 -10.36 -13.71
C CYS A 131 3.46 -11.73 -12.98
N ALA A 132 4.56 -12.47 -12.92
CA ALA A 132 4.62 -13.74 -12.18
C ALA A 132 4.40 -13.51 -10.65
N TRP A 133 4.95 -12.44 -10.11
CA TRP A 133 4.76 -12.03 -8.72
C TRP A 133 3.28 -11.69 -8.43
N GLU A 134 2.62 -10.92 -9.29
CA GLU A 134 1.20 -10.56 -9.18
C GLU A 134 0.28 -11.79 -9.32
N ASP A 135 0.60 -12.73 -10.22
CA ASP A 135 -0.13 -14.00 -10.36
C ASP A 135 -0.06 -14.83 -9.07
N GLU A 136 1.12 -14.89 -8.45
CA GLU A 136 1.29 -15.61 -7.18
C GLU A 136 0.58 -14.89 -6.03
N PHE A 137 0.65 -13.56 -6.00
CA PHE A 137 -0.07 -12.76 -5.02
C PHE A 137 -1.58 -12.95 -5.14
N LEU A 138 -2.13 -12.92 -6.34
CA LEU A 138 -3.56 -13.18 -6.58
C LEU A 138 -3.97 -14.58 -6.09
N ARG A 139 -3.15 -15.61 -6.36
CA ARG A 139 -3.41 -16.96 -5.82
C ARG A 139 -3.39 -16.97 -4.29
N TYR A 140 -2.46 -16.24 -3.70
CA TYR A 140 -2.33 -16.12 -2.25
C TYR A 140 -3.55 -15.49 -1.60
N ILE A 141 -3.96 -14.29 -2.05
CA ILE A 141 -5.10 -13.56 -1.45
C ILE A 141 -6.42 -14.30 -1.68
N ARG A 142 -6.62 -14.93 -2.83
CA ARG A 142 -7.81 -15.77 -3.09
C ARG A 142 -7.87 -17.00 -2.18
N ARG A 143 -6.74 -17.56 -1.79
CA ARG A 143 -6.70 -18.65 -0.81
C ARG A 143 -7.09 -18.16 0.57
N LEU A 144 -6.58 -17.02 1.02
CA LEU A 144 -6.93 -16.41 2.30
C LEU A 144 -8.41 -16.02 2.34
N ASP A 145 -8.90 -15.42 1.26
CA ASP A 145 -10.29 -14.95 1.16
C ASP A 145 -11.33 -16.08 1.27
N LYS A 146 -10.96 -17.34 1.05
CA LYS A 146 -11.85 -18.50 1.31
C LYS A 146 -12.19 -18.66 2.78
N SER A 147 -11.32 -18.23 3.70
CA SER A 147 -11.52 -18.36 5.14
C SER A 147 -12.02 -17.07 5.78
N LYS A 148 -11.33 -15.96 5.53
CA LYS A 148 -11.66 -14.63 6.06
C LYS A 148 -11.46 -13.58 4.97
N PRO A 149 -12.21 -12.47 4.98
CA PRO A 149 -11.98 -11.39 4.04
C PRO A 149 -10.58 -10.82 4.16
N VAL A 150 -10.07 -10.31 3.05
CA VAL A 150 -8.74 -9.75 2.92
C VAL A 150 -8.84 -8.24 2.70
N ILE A 151 -8.01 -7.49 3.41
CA ILE A 151 -7.68 -6.10 3.15
C ILE A 151 -6.21 -6.10 2.77
N PHE A 152 -5.85 -5.53 1.64
CA PHE A 152 -4.44 -5.30 1.33
C PHE A 152 -4.21 -3.88 0.86
N CYS A 153 -3.00 -3.41 1.07
CA CYS A 153 -2.61 -2.05 0.75
C CYS A 153 -1.13 -1.97 0.41
N GLY A 154 -0.76 -0.92 -0.25
CA GLY A 154 0.63 -0.61 -0.52
C GLY A 154 0.84 0.14 -1.82
N ASP A 155 2.11 0.26 -2.17
CA ASP A 155 2.54 0.76 -3.46
C ASP A 155 2.47 -0.39 -4.49
N LEU A 156 1.44 -0.36 -5.32
CA LEU A 156 1.21 -1.37 -6.35
C LEU A 156 1.98 -1.08 -7.64
N ASN A 157 2.69 0.05 -7.71
CA ASN A 157 3.49 0.44 -8.87
C ASN A 157 2.70 0.39 -10.19
N VAL A 158 1.40 0.70 -10.15
CA VAL A 158 0.53 0.77 -11.33
C VAL A 158 -0.53 1.85 -11.17
N ALA A 159 -0.68 2.73 -12.16
CA ALA A 159 -1.87 3.52 -12.36
C ALA A 159 -2.86 2.67 -13.17
N HIS A 160 -4.04 2.37 -12.62
CA HIS A 160 -4.97 1.42 -13.25
C HIS A 160 -5.60 2.01 -14.51
N GLU A 161 -6.22 3.17 -14.39
CA GLU A 161 -6.95 3.83 -15.46
C GLU A 161 -6.31 5.17 -15.86
N GLU A 162 -6.71 5.73 -17.00
CA GLU A 162 -6.20 7.02 -17.47
C GLU A 162 -6.45 8.17 -16.47
N ILE A 163 -7.50 8.06 -15.66
CA ILE A 163 -7.81 9.03 -14.61
C ILE A 163 -6.82 8.96 -13.42
N ASP A 164 -6.04 7.89 -13.32
CA ASP A 164 -5.10 7.64 -12.22
C ASP A 164 -3.72 8.26 -12.42
N LEU A 165 -3.49 8.96 -13.54
CA LEU A 165 -2.25 9.70 -13.77
C LEU A 165 -2.49 10.97 -14.60
N LYS A 166 -1.59 11.94 -14.45
CA LYS A 166 -1.71 13.26 -15.09
C LYS A 166 -1.58 13.21 -16.61
N ASN A 167 -0.66 12.43 -17.15
CA ASN A 167 -0.30 12.42 -18.56
C ASN A 167 -0.39 10.99 -19.12
N PRO A 168 -1.61 10.42 -19.29
CA PRO A 168 -1.76 9.01 -19.68
C PRO A 168 -1.22 8.70 -21.08
N LYS A 169 -1.36 9.62 -22.03
CA LYS A 169 -0.92 9.39 -23.41
C LYS A 169 0.59 9.25 -23.52
N GLU A 170 1.33 10.11 -22.82
CA GLU A 170 2.78 10.15 -22.82
C GLU A 170 3.40 8.98 -22.04
N ASN A 171 2.64 8.40 -21.11
CA ASN A 171 3.13 7.33 -20.22
C ASN A 171 2.65 5.93 -20.62
N ARG A 172 1.82 5.82 -21.67
CA ARG A 172 1.33 4.52 -22.12
C ARG A 172 2.48 3.62 -22.56
N GLY A 173 2.50 2.38 -22.01
CA GLY A 173 3.55 1.41 -22.28
C GLY A 173 4.82 1.60 -21.46
N HIS A 174 4.89 2.60 -20.58
CA HIS A 174 5.98 2.74 -19.61
C HIS A 174 5.67 2.00 -18.31
N ALA A 175 6.71 1.74 -17.51
CA ALA A 175 6.58 1.12 -16.18
C ALA A 175 5.58 1.87 -15.32
N GLY A 176 4.63 1.14 -14.72
CA GLY A 176 3.51 1.67 -13.94
C GLY A 176 2.28 2.02 -14.79
N PHE A 177 2.37 1.99 -16.13
CA PHE A 177 1.23 2.22 -17.03
C PHE A 177 1.32 1.42 -18.34
N SER A 178 1.92 0.24 -18.28
CA SER A 178 1.89 -0.74 -19.38
C SER A 178 0.55 -1.49 -19.40
N ASP A 179 0.17 -2.00 -20.57
CA ASP A 179 -1.07 -2.76 -20.70
C ASP A 179 -1.02 -4.03 -19.82
N GLN A 180 0.14 -4.70 -19.72
CA GLN A 180 0.31 -5.89 -18.88
C GLN A 180 0.08 -5.61 -17.39
N GLU A 181 0.65 -4.51 -16.85
CA GLU A 181 0.47 -4.13 -15.44
C GLU A 181 -0.99 -3.80 -15.13
N ARG A 182 -1.64 -3.05 -16.01
CA ARG A 182 -3.06 -2.67 -15.89
C ARG A 182 -3.98 -3.87 -16.00
N GLU A 183 -3.72 -4.81 -16.92
CA GLU A 183 -4.46 -6.07 -17.06
C GLU A 183 -4.38 -6.91 -15.81
N LYS A 184 -3.19 -7.05 -15.20
CA LYS A 184 -3.01 -7.79 -13.94
C LYS A 184 -3.84 -7.19 -12.81
N PHE A 185 -3.86 -5.88 -12.68
CA PHE A 185 -4.69 -5.23 -11.66
C PHE A 185 -6.18 -5.35 -11.97
N SER A 186 -6.60 -5.28 -13.24
CA SER A 186 -7.97 -5.55 -13.66
C SER A 186 -8.41 -6.99 -13.36
N GLU A 187 -7.52 -7.97 -13.60
CA GLU A 187 -7.75 -9.39 -13.27
C GLU A 187 -7.95 -9.57 -11.75
N LEU A 188 -7.10 -8.91 -10.95
CA LEU A 188 -7.19 -8.95 -9.50
C LEU A 188 -8.55 -8.38 -9.03
N LEU A 189 -8.93 -7.20 -9.48
CA LEU A 189 -10.22 -6.58 -9.12
C LEU A 189 -11.39 -7.45 -9.60
N GLY A 190 -11.35 -7.97 -10.83
CA GLY A 190 -12.35 -8.88 -11.38
C GLY A 190 -12.49 -10.22 -10.63
N SER A 191 -11.54 -10.54 -9.76
CA SER A 191 -11.53 -11.77 -8.95
C SER A 191 -12.26 -11.64 -7.61
N GLY A 192 -13.02 -10.57 -7.38
CA GLY A 192 -13.82 -10.36 -6.17
C GLY A 192 -13.19 -9.36 -5.19
N PHE A 193 -12.43 -8.41 -5.70
CA PHE A 193 -11.79 -7.36 -4.91
C PHE A 193 -12.17 -5.97 -5.39
N THR A 194 -12.16 -5.01 -4.48
CA THR A 194 -12.59 -3.62 -4.68
C THR A 194 -11.45 -2.65 -4.41
N ASP A 195 -11.11 -1.80 -5.39
CA ASP A 195 -10.35 -0.56 -5.17
C ASP A 195 -11.22 0.40 -4.36
N THR A 196 -10.87 0.61 -3.09
CA THR A 196 -11.70 1.35 -2.15
C THR A 196 -11.81 2.83 -2.50
N PHE A 197 -10.75 3.43 -3.06
CA PHE A 197 -10.82 4.84 -3.47
C PHE A 197 -11.78 5.02 -4.65
N ARG A 198 -11.69 4.19 -5.69
CA ARG A 198 -12.60 4.27 -6.84
C ARG A 198 -14.03 3.83 -6.49
N TYR A 199 -14.21 3.03 -5.45
CA TYR A 199 -15.54 2.70 -4.94
C TYR A 199 -16.27 3.94 -4.40
N PHE A 200 -15.58 4.80 -3.64
CA PHE A 200 -16.17 6.04 -3.10
C PHE A 200 -16.11 7.21 -4.09
N TYR A 201 -15.05 7.31 -4.86
CA TYR A 201 -14.73 8.45 -5.71
C TYR A 201 -14.43 8.01 -7.16
N PRO A 202 -15.42 7.43 -7.87
CA PRO A 202 -15.20 6.85 -9.19
C PRO A 202 -14.69 7.87 -10.22
N ASP A 203 -15.15 9.12 -10.14
CA ASP A 203 -14.86 10.17 -11.12
C ASP A 203 -13.89 11.24 -10.62
N ALA A 204 -13.27 11.04 -9.44
CA ALA A 204 -12.35 12.03 -8.88
C ALA A 204 -11.00 12.02 -9.64
N ALA A 205 -10.86 12.96 -10.55
CA ALA A 205 -9.62 13.20 -11.29
C ALA A 205 -8.63 14.04 -10.48
N GLY A 206 -7.32 13.92 -10.83
CA GLY A 206 -6.27 14.72 -10.19
C GLY A 206 -5.96 14.34 -8.74
N ARG A 207 -6.40 13.16 -8.31
CA ARG A 207 -6.14 12.61 -6.98
C ARG A 207 -5.05 11.55 -7.11
N TYR A 208 -3.84 11.93 -6.68
CA TYR A 208 -2.64 11.11 -6.85
C TYR A 208 -1.99 10.82 -5.51
N SER A 209 -1.16 9.78 -5.47
CA SER A 209 -0.42 9.37 -4.27
C SER A 209 1.10 9.48 -4.43
N TRP A 210 1.59 9.60 -5.64
CA TRP A 210 3.02 9.71 -5.97
C TRP A 210 3.31 10.83 -6.96
N TRP A 211 4.45 11.51 -6.77
CA TRP A 211 4.96 12.55 -7.67
C TRP A 211 6.48 12.44 -7.79
N SER A 212 6.97 12.43 -9.03
CA SER A 212 8.40 12.47 -9.26
C SER A 212 9.03 13.72 -8.64
N TYR A 213 10.17 13.57 -7.97
CA TYR A 213 10.99 14.72 -7.55
C TYR A 213 11.52 15.53 -8.74
N ARG A 214 11.54 14.95 -9.94
CA ARG A 214 11.94 15.66 -11.16
C ARG A 214 10.82 16.58 -11.60
N ALA A 215 11.20 17.72 -12.20
CA ALA A 215 10.27 18.68 -12.83
C ALA A 215 9.16 19.21 -11.90
N ASN A 216 9.42 19.31 -10.58
CA ASN A 216 8.46 19.83 -9.59
C ASN A 216 7.08 19.16 -9.70
N GLY A 217 7.06 17.85 -9.85
CA GLY A 217 5.84 17.06 -10.10
C GLY A 217 4.72 17.34 -9.11
N ARG A 218 5.04 17.52 -7.82
CA ARG A 218 4.07 17.79 -6.77
C ARG A 218 3.44 19.20 -6.88
N GLU A 219 4.23 20.21 -7.17
CA GLU A 219 3.75 21.61 -7.36
C GLU A 219 2.80 21.74 -8.55
N THR A 220 3.09 21.02 -9.63
CA THR A 220 2.27 21.00 -10.86
C THR A 220 1.14 19.97 -10.84
N ASN A 221 1.06 19.19 -9.77
CA ASN A 221 0.22 18.01 -9.64
C ASN A 221 0.38 17.02 -10.81
N ALA A 222 1.62 16.87 -11.31
CA ALA A 222 1.95 15.85 -12.31
C ALA A 222 2.22 14.51 -11.61
N GLY A 223 1.18 13.93 -11.06
CA GLY A 223 1.24 12.75 -10.19
C GLY A 223 0.57 11.51 -10.78
N TRP A 224 0.69 10.42 -10.03
CA TRP A 224 0.13 9.11 -10.29
C TRP A 224 -0.52 8.57 -9.02
N ARG A 225 -1.65 7.89 -9.14
CA ARG A 225 -2.25 7.11 -8.05
C ARG A 225 -1.78 5.67 -8.21
N ILE A 226 -0.79 5.30 -7.43
CA ILE A 226 -0.16 3.97 -7.44
C ILE A 226 -0.15 3.29 -6.07
N ASP A 227 -0.61 4.00 -5.04
CA ASP A 227 -0.83 3.46 -3.69
C ASP A 227 -2.33 3.22 -3.48
N TYR A 228 -2.66 2.06 -2.95
CA TYR A 228 -4.05 1.59 -2.87
C TYR A 228 -4.38 0.97 -1.51
N PHE A 229 -5.67 1.01 -1.18
CA PHE A 229 -6.34 0.03 -0.34
C PHE A 229 -7.32 -0.75 -1.21
N VAL A 230 -7.20 -2.06 -1.17
CA VAL A 230 -8.08 -3.00 -1.89
C VAL A 230 -8.64 -4.00 -0.89
N THR A 231 -9.93 -4.31 -1.00
CA THR A 231 -10.62 -5.20 -0.06
C THR A 231 -11.40 -6.28 -0.80
N SER A 232 -11.59 -7.42 -0.14
CA SER A 232 -12.59 -8.39 -0.58
C SER A 232 -13.95 -7.71 -0.75
N ASP A 233 -14.69 -8.00 -1.83
CA ASP A 233 -15.98 -7.39 -2.15
C ASP A 233 -17.00 -7.52 -1.01
N ARG A 234 -16.93 -8.59 -0.23
CA ARG A 234 -17.82 -8.81 0.92
C ARG A 234 -17.60 -7.83 2.09
N LEU A 235 -16.51 -7.06 2.08
CA LEU A 235 -16.27 -5.97 3.03
C LEU A 235 -16.91 -4.64 2.61
N ARG A 236 -17.41 -4.49 1.37
CA ARG A 236 -18.02 -3.22 0.91
C ARG A 236 -19.04 -2.62 1.89
N PRO A 237 -19.94 -3.38 2.53
CA PRO A 237 -20.90 -2.82 3.49
C PRO A 237 -20.24 -2.19 4.73
N ARG A 238 -19.02 -2.61 5.06
CA ARG A 238 -18.25 -2.13 6.22
C ARG A 238 -17.36 -0.93 5.87
N LEU A 239 -17.13 -0.64 4.60
CA LEU A 239 -16.33 0.49 4.17
C LEU A 239 -17.05 1.80 4.47
N LYS A 240 -16.34 2.81 4.95
CA LYS A 240 -16.89 4.13 5.30
C LYS A 240 -16.28 5.25 4.48
N ASP A 241 -14.96 5.22 4.25
CA ASP A 241 -14.28 6.21 3.43
C ASP A 241 -12.90 5.70 2.98
N ALA A 242 -12.37 6.31 1.92
CA ALA A 242 -11.02 6.13 1.44
C ALA A 242 -10.36 7.50 1.24
N VAL A 243 -9.15 7.68 1.78
CA VAL A 243 -8.49 9.00 1.86
C VAL A 243 -7.16 8.96 1.11
N ILE A 244 -6.85 10.05 0.42
CA ILE A 244 -5.49 10.36 -0.07
C ILE A 244 -5.03 11.61 0.67
N TYR A 245 -3.98 11.51 1.48
CA TYR A 245 -3.42 12.60 2.29
C TYR A 245 -2.40 13.41 1.48
N ASP A 246 -2.85 14.03 0.40
CA ASP A 246 -2.00 14.74 -0.57
C ASP A 246 -1.30 15.99 -0.01
N ASP A 247 -1.73 16.46 1.16
CA ASP A 247 -1.08 17.51 1.94
C ASP A 247 0.18 17.03 2.69
N VAL A 248 0.36 15.72 2.87
CA VAL A 248 1.48 15.14 3.63
C VAL A 248 2.72 15.06 2.76
N THR A 249 3.82 15.58 3.28
CA THR A 249 5.15 15.58 2.65
C THR A 249 6.11 14.63 3.36
N GLY A 250 7.38 14.64 2.97
CA GLY A 250 8.45 13.81 3.58
C GLY A 250 8.90 12.65 2.70
N SER A 251 8.02 12.14 1.84
CA SER A 251 8.31 11.17 0.78
C SER A 251 7.85 11.70 -0.58
N ASP A 252 8.26 11.06 -1.66
CA ASP A 252 7.68 11.26 -3.00
C ASP A 252 6.28 10.63 -3.14
N HIS A 253 5.88 9.78 -2.20
CA HIS A 253 4.51 9.36 -1.99
C HIS A 253 3.85 10.12 -0.84
N CYS A 254 2.52 10.26 -0.89
CA CYS A 254 1.73 10.62 0.29
C CYS A 254 1.04 9.38 0.85
N PRO A 255 0.63 9.41 2.14
CA PRO A 255 -0.16 8.33 2.71
C PRO A 255 -1.52 8.19 2.02
N VAL A 256 -2.04 6.96 1.99
CA VAL A 256 -3.44 6.68 1.67
C VAL A 256 -4.10 5.99 2.87
N GLY A 257 -5.40 6.16 3.04
CA GLY A 257 -6.14 5.65 4.19
C GLY A 257 -7.42 4.95 3.82
N LEU A 258 -7.83 4.03 4.69
CA LEU A 258 -9.12 3.35 4.67
C LEU A 258 -9.78 3.47 6.05
N ILE A 259 -11.04 3.90 6.06
CA ILE A 259 -11.91 3.91 7.24
C ILE A 259 -12.90 2.75 7.09
N ILE A 260 -12.89 1.84 8.05
CA ILE A 260 -13.71 0.63 8.04
C ILE A 260 -14.34 0.36 9.42
N GLU A 261 -15.54 -0.22 9.41
CA GLU A 261 -16.26 -0.67 10.61
C GLU A 261 -15.83 -2.05 11.07
#